data_b183293e5aac20a0c085978ee44db97b
#
_entry.id   b183293e5aac20a0c085978ee44db97b
#
_cell.length_a   1.000
_cell.length_b   1.000
_cell.length_c   1.000
_cell.angle_alpha   90.00
_cell.angle_beta   90.00
_cell.angle_gamma   90.00
#
_symmetry.space_group_name_H-M   'P 1'
#
loop_
_entity.id
_entity.type
_entity.pdbx_description
1 polymer ?
#
loop_
_entity_poly.entity_id
_entity_poly.type
_entity_poly.pdbx_seq_one_letter_code
_entity_poly.pdbx_strand_id
1 'polypeptide(L)'
;MQIALAPMEGLVDDIMRDILTRVGGIDWCVTEFIRVCDRVLPEATFHKMASELAQGSRTPAGVPMRVQLLGSDPECLADNAALACELGAPVIDLNFGCPAKTVNKSRGGAVLLKEPELLFRLSLIHI
;
A
#
# COMPACT_ATOMS: atom_id res chain seq x y z
N MET A 1 1.62 22.93 2.39
CA MET A 1 1.20 21.98 1.34
C MET A 1 2.06 20.74 1.50
N GLN A 2 1.50 19.55 1.45
CA GLN A 2 2.25 18.29 1.51
C GLN A 2 2.21 17.62 0.13
N ILE A 3 3.33 16.99 -0.26
CA ILE A 3 3.50 16.33 -1.56
C ILE A 3 3.79 14.86 -1.31
N ALA A 4 2.92 13.99 -1.85
CA ALA A 4 3.11 12.55 -1.82
C ALA A 4 3.58 12.03 -3.18
N LEU A 5 4.57 11.15 -3.19
CA LEU A 5 4.88 10.36 -4.37
C LEU A 5 3.86 9.23 -4.48
N ALA A 6 2.96 9.34 -5.46
CA ALA A 6 1.92 8.37 -5.70
C ALA A 6 2.49 7.02 -6.19
N PRO A 7 1.88 5.89 -5.83
CA PRO A 7 2.27 4.58 -6.33
C PRO A 7 1.91 4.44 -7.82
N MET A 8 2.76 3.71 -8.55
CA MET A 8 2.49 3.38 -9.95
C MET A 8 3.05 1.97 -10.23
N GLU A 9 2.13 1.01 -10.41
CA GLU A 9 2.48 -0.40 -10.62
C GLU A 9 3.41 -0.58 -11.81
N GLY A 10 4.52 -1.32 -11.61
CA GLY A 10 5.54 -1.59 -12.62
C GLY A 10 6.48 -0.42 -12.91
N LEU A 11 6.40 0.68 -12.16
CA LEU A 11 7.25 1.85 -12.37
C LEU A 11 7.87 2.41 -11.08
N VAL A 12 7.07 2.64 -10.04
CA VAL A 12 7.55 3.26 -8.80
C VAL A 12 7.88 2.18 -7.78
N ASP A 13 8.90 1.38 -8.09
CA ASP A 13 9.52 0.43 -7.18
C ASP A 13 10.39 1.13 -6.12
N ASP A 14 11.08 0.38 -5.28
CA ASP A 14 11.95 0.89 -4.22
C ASP A 14 13.12 1.72 -4.78
N ILE A 15 13.67 1.33 -5.93
CA ILE A 15 14.76 2.06 -6.60
C ILE A 15 14.26 3.42 -7.08
N MET A 16 13.10 3.45 -7.73
CA MET A 16 12.51 4.70 -8.22
C MET A 16 12.10 5.60 -7.06
N ARG A 17 11.55 5.05 -5.98
CA ARG A 17 11.24 5.81 -4.76
C ARG A 17 12.51 6.43 -4.16
N ASP A 18 13.62 5.68 -4.08
CA ASP A 18 14.90 6.21 -3.61
C ASP A 18 15.37 7.39 -4.48
N ILE A 19 15.42 7.21 -5.80
CA ILE A 19 15.87 8.24 -6.75
C ILE A 19 15.03 9.51 -6.62
N LEU A 20 13.71 9.39 -6.68
CA LEU A 20 12.81 10.54 -6.67
C LEU A 20 12.81 11.27 -5.33
N THR A 21 12.93 10.55 -4.22
CA THR A 21 13.01 11.19 -2.90
C THR A 21 14.34 11.90 -2.66
N ARG A 22 15.43 11.47 -3.31
CA ARG A 22 16.72 12.21 -3.31
C ARG A 22 16.65 13.51 -4.08
N VAL A 23 15.83 13.61 -5.12
CA VAL A 23 15.58 14.88 -5.83
C VAL A 23 14.97 15.91 -4.88
N GLY A 24 14.16 15.46 -3.93
CA GLY A 24 13.60 16.29 -2.86
C GLY A 24 12.21 16.83 -3.14
N GLY A 25 11.63 17.49 -2.14
CA GLY A 25 10.29 18.08 -2.23
C GLY A 25 9.13 17.08 -2.03
N ILE A 26 9.44 15.83 -1.65
CA ILE A 26 8.46 14.79 -1.36
C ILE A 26 8.41 14.58 0.16
N ASP A 27 7.21 14.71 0.75
CA ASP A 27 7.01 14.54 2.19
C ASP A 27 6.85 13.07 2.60
N TRP A 28 6.23 12.24 1.74
CA TRP A 28 6.18 10.78 1.88
C TRP A 28 5.97 10.10 0.53
N CYS A 29 6.25 8.81 0.47
CA CYS A 29 5.97 7.96 -0.69
C CYS A 29 5.09 6.78 -0.31
N VAL A 30 4.50 6.14 -1.32
CA VAL A 30 3.62 4.98 -1.17
C VAL A 30 4.13 3.86 -2.06
N THR A 31 4.14 2.61 -1.56
CA THR A 31 4.54 1.46 -2.37
C THR A 31 3.56 1.17 -3.49
N GLU A 32 3.99 0.45 -4.50
CA GLU A 32 3.05 -0.25 -5.36
C GLU A 32 2.12 -1.10 -4.50
N PHE A 33 0.87 -1.32 -4.96
CA PHE A 33 -0.10 -2.05 -4.14
C PHE A 33 0.26 -3.53 -3.98
N ILE A 34 0.14 -4.04 -2.78
CA ILE A 34 0.17 -5.47 -2.48
C ILE A 34 -1.25 -6.01 -2.57
N ARG A 35 -1.48 -6.94 -3.49
CA ARG A 35 -2.81 -7.52 -3.69
C ARG A 35 -3.11 -8.57 -2.63
N VAL A 36 -4.15 -8.33 -1.84
CA VAL A 36 -4.70 -9.24 -0.83
C VAL A 36 -5.99 -9.83 -1.37
N CYS A 37 -6.07 -11.17 -1.45
CA CYS A 37 -7.24 -11.87 -1.98
C CYS A 37 -7.97 -12.68 -0.90
N ASP A 38 -7.36 -13.77 -0.42
CA ASP A 38 -8.05 -14.81 0.36
C ASP A 38 -7.22 -15.35 1.54
N ARG A 39 -6.06 -14.77 1.81
CA ARG A 39 -5.16 -15.24 2.87
C ARG A 39 -4.18 -14.16 3.33
N VAL A 40 -3.58 -14.39 4.49
CA VAL A 40 -2.41 -13.63 4.92
C VAL A 40 -1.23 -13.98 4.03
N LEU A 41 -0.58 -12.95 3.49
CA LEU A 41 0.54 -13.11 2.57
C LEU A 41 1.83 -13.41 3.35
N PRO A 42 2.79 -14.12 2.72
CA PRO A 42 4.11 -14.32 3.33
C PRO A 42 4.85 -12.98 3.55
N GLU A 43 5.60 -12.86 4.64
CA GLU A 43 6.47 -11.70 4.94
C GLU A 43 7.38 -11.31 3.76
N ALA A 44 7.90 -12.32 3.05
CA ALA A 44 8.74 -12.12 1.87
C ALA A 44 8.04 -11.29 0.77
N THR A 45 6.70 -11.36 0.67
CA THR A 45 5.94 -10.53 -0.28
C THR A 45 6.03 -9.06 0.11
N PHE A 46 5.90 -8.75 1.39
CA PHE A 46 6.02 -7.37 1.90
C PHE A 46 7.42 -6.83 1.70
N HIS A 47 8.45 -7.58 2.07
CA HIS A 47 9.84 -7.16 1.88
C HIS A 47 10.24 -6.98 0.41
N LYS A 48 9.66 -7.76 -0.49
CA LYS A 48 9.87 -7.61 -1.94
C LYS A 48 9.27 -6.31 -2.47
N MET A 49 8.09 -5.92 -1.99
CA MET A 49 7.36 -4.74 -2.48
C MET A 49 7.75 -3.46 -1.72
N ALA A 50 8.26 -3.61 -0.53
CA ALA A 50 8.58 -2.54 0.42
C ALA A 50 9.90 -2.87 1.14
N SER A 51 11.02 -2.84 0.42
CA SER A 51 12.35 -3.12 0.98
C SER A 51 12.72 -2.15 2.12
N GLU A 52 12.11 -0.95 2.12
CA GLU A 52 12.26 0.08 3.14
C GLU A 52 11.74 -0.32 4.53
N LEU A 53 10.91 -1.37 4.63
CA LEU A 53 10.49 -1.93 5.93
C LEU A 53 11.70 -2.31 6.80
N ALA A 54 12.75 -2.89 6.19
CA ALA A 54 13.99 -3.24 6.88
C ALA A 54 14.79 -2.01 7.36
N GLN A 55 14.41 -0.80 6.93
CA GLN A 55 15.10 0.46 7.22
C GLN A 55 14.20 1.45 7.97
N GLY A 56 13.23 0.96 8.74
CA GLY A 56 12.30 1.78 9.51
C GLY A 56 11.24 2.50 8.65
N SER A 57 10.85 1.88 7.54
CA SER A 57 9.85 2.41 6.59
C SER A 57 10.21 3.80 6.04
N ARG A 58 11.47 3.96 5.69
CA ARG A 58 11.99 5.19 5.07
C ARG A 58 12.86 4.84 3.88
N THR A 59 12.80 5.69 2.85
CA THR A 59 13.77 5.63 1.76
C THR A 59 15.17 5.97 2.28
N PRO A 60 16.24 5.62 1.55
CA PRO A 60 17.60 6.05 1.91
C PRO A 60 17.77 7.55 2.06
N ALA A 61 16.93 8.36 1.40
CA ALA A 61 16.87 9.82 1.59
C ALA A 61 16.14 10.25 2.88
N GLY A 62 15.63 9.29 3.69
CA GLY A 62 14.94 9.56 4.95
C GLY A 62 13.46 9.89 4.81
N VAL A 63 12.89 9.84 3.60
CA VAL A 63 11.47 10.13 3.35
C VAL A 63 10.61 8.95 3.82
N PRO A 64 9.55 9.19 4.64
CA PRO A 64 8.65 8.14 5.09
C PRO A 64 7.98 7.39 3.93
N MET A 65 7.89 6.08 4.06
CA MET A 65 7.22 5.20 3.11
C MET A 65 6.00 4.56 3.77
N ARG A 66 4.90 4.46 3.00
CA ARG A 66 3.66 3.81 3.40
C ARG A 66 3.44 2.56 2.55
N VAL A 67 3.02 1.47 3.19
CA VAL A 67 2.65 0.24 2.47
C VAL A 67 1.23 0.37 1.96
N GLN A 68 1.02 0.14 0.66
CA GLN A 68 -0.32 0.13 0.08
C GLN A 68 -0.86 -1.29 -0.09
N LEU A 69 -2.07 -1.51 0.40
CA LEU A 69 -2.83 -2.75 0.22
C LEU A 69 -3.98 -2.53 -0.75
N LEU A 70 -4.32 -3.58 -1.50
CA LEU A 70 -5.46 -3.62 -2.40
C LEU A 70 -6.21 -4.93 -2.21
N GLY A 71 -7.49 -4.85 -1.90
CA GLY A 71 -8.36 -6.02 -1.70
C GLY A 71 -9.79 -5.59 -1.41
N SER A 72 -10.68 -6.55 -1.21
CA SER A 72 -12.11 -6.33 -0.94
C SER A 72 -12.65 -7.07 0.28
N ASP A 73 -11.86 -7.95 0.89
CA ASP A 73 -12.24 -8.65 2.11
C ASP A 73 -11.69 -7.91 3.32
N PRO A 74 -12.55 -7.34 4.21
CA PRO A 74 -12.10 -6.55 5.35
C PRO A 74 -11.27 -7.34 6.36
N GLU A 75 -11.63 -8.60 6.64
CA GLU A 75 -10.91 -9.42 7.61
C GLU A 75 -9.53 -9.78 7.09
N CYS A 76 -9.47 -10.27 5.86
CA CYS A 76 -8.20 -10.59 5.21
C CYS A 76 -7.28 -9.37 5.06
N LEU A 77 -7.85 -8.19 4.73
CA LEU A 77 -7.08 -6.94 4.68
C LEU A 77 -6.58 -6.51 6.06
N ALA A 78 -7.40 -6.67 7.11
CA ALA A 78 -6.99 -6.37 8.48
C ALA A 78 -5.80 -7.21 8.93
N ASP A 79 -5.86 -8.53 8.68
CA ASP A 79 -4.77 -9.45 9.02
C ASP A 79 -3.46 -9.11 8.29
N ASN A 80 -3.56 -8.77 7.00
CA ASN A 80 -2.39 -8.35 6.21
C ASN A 80 -1.87 -6.97 6.64
N ALA A 81 -2.76 -6.06 7.04
CA ALA A 81 -2.37 -4.77 7.59
C ALA A 81 -1.64 -4.94 8.94
N ALA A 82 -2.14 -5.81 9.82
CA ALA A 82 -1.48 -6.14 11.08
C ALA A 82 -0.08 -6.69 10.84
N LEU A 83 0.07 -7.66 9.93
CA LEU A 83 1.39 -8.19 9.56
C LEU A 83 2.31 -7.09 9.01
N ALA A 84 1.83 -6.21 8.14
CA ALA A 84 2.65 -5.12 7.63
C ALA A 84 3.12 -4.17 8.76
N CYS A 85 2.26 -3.92 9.75
CA CYS A 85 2.63 -3.13 10.94
C CYS A 85 3.67 -3.85 11.80
N GLU A 86 3.55 -5.16 12.00
CA GLU A 86 4.55 -6.00 12.71
C GLU A 86 5.91 -5.96 11.99
N LEU A 87 5.92 -5.90 10.67
CA LEU A 87 7.12 -5.76 9.84
C LEU A 87 7.68 -4.32 9.83
N GLY A 88 7.02 -3.39 10.51
CA GLY A 88 7.52 -2.03 10.69
C GLY A 88 6.86 -0.95 9.84
N ALA A 89 5.74 -1.23 9.18
CA ALA A 89 4.96 -0.20 8.48
C ALA A 89 4.22 0.70 9.49
N PRO A 90 4.52 2.01 9.57
CA PRO A 90 3.84 2.90 10.50
C PRO A 90 2.46 3.34 10.03
N VAL A 91 2.19 3.22 8.74
CA VAL A 91 0.94 3.63 8.09
C VAL A 91 0.62 2.68 6.95
N ILE A 92 -0.62 2.26 6.87
CA ILE A 92 -1.17 1.50 5.75
C ILE A 92 -2.00 2.43 4.86
N ASP A 93 -1.81 2.31 3.56
CA ASP A 93 -2.60 2.98 2.54
C ASP A 93 -3.52 1.97 1.87
N LEU A 94 -4.78 2.31 1.62
CA LEU A 94 -5.75 1.44 0.97
C LEU A 94 -6.08 1.95 -0.44
N ASN A 95 -5.97 1.06 -1.43
CA ASN A 95 -6.22 1.42 -2.82
C ASN A 95 -7.69 1.24 -3.20
N PHE A 96 -8.41 2.34 -3.37
CA PHE A 96 -9.77 2.41 -3.89
C PHE A 96 -9.85 3.09 -5.27
N GLY A 97 -8.73 3.29 -5.93
CA GLY A 97 -8.65 4.08 -7.16
C GLY A 97 -8.22 3.30 -8.41
N CYS A 98 -7.63 2.10 -8.27
CA CYS A 98 -7.11 1.39 -9.43
C CYS A 98 -8.22 1.01 -10.43
N PRO A 99 -8.19 1.52 -11.69
CA PRO A 99 -9.20 1.27 -12.69
C PRO A 99 -8.95 0.00 -13.53
N ALA A 100 -7.85 -0.72 -13.28
CA ALA A 100 -7.45 -1.88 -14.07
C ALA A 100 -8.53 -2.96 -14.08
N LYS A 101 -8.85 -3.49 -15.26
CA LYS A 101 -9.89 -4.51 -15.43
C LYS A 101 -9.62 -5.77 -14.61
N THR A 102 -8.35 -6.18 -14.50
CA THR A 102 -7.93 -7.35 -13.71
C THR A 102 -8.14 -7.15 -12.21
N VAL A 103 -7.95 -5.93 -11.71
CA VAL A 103 -8.20 -5.54 -10.32
C VAL A 103 -9.70 -5.49 -10.04
N ASN A 104 -10.45 -4.84 -10.91
CA ASN A 104 -11.91 -4.68 -10.76
C ASN A 104 -12.66 -6.02 -10.85
N LYS A 105 -12.18 -6.99 -11.64
CA LYS A 105 -12.73 -8.36 -11.68
C LYS A 105 -12.64 -9.07 -10.33
N SER A 106 -11.62 -8.80 -9.53
CA SER A 106 -11.45 -9.31 -8.16
C SER A 106 -12.09 -8.41 -7.10
N ARG A 107 -13.00 -7.51 -7.50
CA ARG A 107 -13.75 -6.59 -6.63
C ARG A 107 -12.86 -5.61 -5.85
N GLY A 108 -11.61 -5.40 -6.26
CA GLY A 108 -10.68 -4.43 -5.65
C GLY A 108 -10.59 -3.13 -6.45
N GLY A 109 -9.93 -2.12 -5.89
CA GLY A 109 -9.70 -0.84 -6.54
C GLY A 109 -10.96 0.00 -6.75
N ALA A 110 -11.08 0.67 -7.89
CA ALA A 110 -12.13 1.65 -8.16
C ALA A 110 -13.57 1.09 -8.14
N VAL A 111 -13.76 -0.21 -8.36
CA VAL A 111 -15.09 -0.84 -8.28
C VAL A 111 -15.69 -0.76 -6.88
N LEU A 112 -14.87 -0.70 -5.83
CA LEU A 112 -15.32 -0.56 -4.44
C LEU A 112 -16.08 0.74 -4.18
N LEU A 113 -15.87 1.78 -4.98
CA LEU A 113 -16.61 3.04 -4.88
C LEU A 113 -18.10 2.89 -5.17
N LYS A 114 -18.52 1.76 -5.74
CA LYS A 114 -19.94 1.41 -5.97
C LYS A 114 -20.57 0.67 -4.78
N GLU A 115 -19.78 0.31 -3.78
CA GLU A 115 -20.18 -0.47 -2.61
C GLU A 115 -19.88 0.30 -1.30
N PRO A 116 -20.64 1.38 -0.98
CA PRO A 116 -20.32 2.27 0.14
C PRO A 116 -20.27 1.56 1.50
N GLU A 117 -21.12 0.55 1.72
CA GLU A 117 -21.12 -0.24 2.96
C GLU A 117 -19.83 -1.04 3.10
N LEU A 118 -19.34 -1.63 2.02
CA LEU A 118 -18.07 -2.37 2.02
C LEU A 118 -16.90 -1.40 2.21
N LEU A 119 -16.93 -0.26 1.55
CA LEU A 119 -15.92 0.78 1.69
C LEU A 119 -15.83 1.27 3.15
N PHE A 120 -16.98 1.48 3.80
CA PHE A 120 -17.05 1.83 5.22
C PHE A 120 -16.40 0.76 6.10
N ARG A 121 -16.76 -0.52 5.92
CA ARG A 121 -16.14 -1.64 6.66
C ARG A 121 -14.62 -1.70 6.45
N LEU A 122 -14.15 -1.52 5.23
CA LEU A 122 -12.72 -1.48 4.91
C LEU A 122 -12.02 -0.30 5.60
N SER A 123 -12.68 0.84 5.75
CA SER A 123 -12.10 2.00 6.44
C SER A 123 -11.92 1.77 7.95
N LEU A 124 -12.54 0.75 8.53
CA LEU A 124 -12.48 0.43 9.94
C LEU A 124 -11.46 -0.68 10.31
N ILE A 125 -10.75 -1.23 9.35
CA ILE A 125 -9.82 -2.35 9.61
C ILE A 125 -8.68 -2.03 10.58
N HIS A 126 -8.40 -0.76 10.80
CA HIS A 126 -7.37 -0.29 11.74
C HIS A 126 -7.88 -0.16 13.19
N ILE A 127 -9.14 -0.37 13.43
CA ILE A 127 -9.80 -0.36 14.74
C ILE A 127 -9.98 -1.79 15.24
#